data_909263878b5eae66d5f115ece0e291ba
#
_entry.id   909263878b5eae66d5f115ece0e291ba
#
_cell.length_a   1.000
_cell.length_b   1.000
_cell.length_c   1.000
_cell.angle_alpha   90.00
_cell.angle_beta   90.00
_cell.angle_gamma   90.00
#
_symmetry.space_group_name_H-M   'P 1'
#
loop_
_entity.id
_entity.type
_entity.pdbx_description
1 polymer ?
#
loop_
_entity_poly.entity_id
_entity_poly.type
_entity_poly.pdbx_seq_one_letter_code
_entity_poly.pdbx_strand_id
1 'polypeptide(L)'
;YDSPSDFGFAESLKKVKNAVHLTNIIDETSKLCSWNIAMNHYFECWGDAMTYDGHVSIVQPQIMPLFDSRSVIQVLSPIVYSIEQSAYDTVKNVWKSTIIKSGNFEREWEKALHDGLYKKPILKKVNVKPISKVSTAILNDYSLDNDMFEIVFTPSSSVYDGRYANNGWLQEIPKPVTSLTWDNAALISMKVAKKLNIKNGQMLEINVGNNSIKIPAFITPGQNQKSITLELGYGRKFSGRIGNDVGFNVYPLRDSTNPSFILNGSIKVLNETYPLASTQDHHGLEDDKYAAPGFDDLANKEAQSRIPELVKQSTLDYYKDNPDWVQKKVEQHKPDKKRSWADHSMYNPDWDYSKGPQWGMSIDLTSCTSCNACSIACQSENNIPVVGKQQVMNGREMHWIRIDNYFAGDPDNPEVSTQSVACVHCELAPCESVCPVAATTHSSDGVNQMTYNRCLGTRYCANNCPYKVRKFNFYNYTKDLPEVVQMAMNPDVSIRFRGVMEKCTYCYQRISAARITAENEGREIRDGDFQVACQQSCPADAIKFGDINDPNSEVSKAKRRNRDYALLAHLGTCLLYTSDAADESVC
;
A
#
# COMPACT_ATOMS: atom_id res chain seq x y z
N TYR A 1 -1.63 -7.23 -23.98
CA TYR A 1 -0.56 -7.01 -23.02
C TYR A 1 -0.38 -8.24 -22.12
N ASP A 2 -1.41 -8.70 -21.42
CA ASP A 2 -1.40 -9.76 -20.42
C ASP A 2 -1.81 -11.16 -20.94
N SER A 3 -2.04 -11.28 -22.25
CA SER A 3 -2.34 -12.56 -22.90
C SER A 3 -1.16 -13.51 -22.78
N PRO A 4 -1.39 -14.81 -22.50
CA PRO A 4 -0.35 -15.84 -22.56
C PRO A 4 0.40 -15.82 -23.89
N SER A 5 1.73 -15.98 -23.82
CA SER A 5 2.61 -15.84 -24.99
C SER A 5 2.34 -16.87 -26.09
N ASP A 6 1.87 -18.05 -25.71
CA ASP A 6 1.54 -19.17 -26.60
C ASP A 6 0.23 -18.97 -27.39
N PHE A 7 -0.65 -18.03 -26.98
CA PHE A 7 -1.91 -17.79 -27.69
C PHE A 7 -1.75 -16.97 -28.98
N GLY A 8 -0.68 -16.24 -29.16
CA GLY A 8 -0.50 -15.36 -30.32
C GLY A 8 -1.65 -14.38 -30.51
N PHE A 9 -2.23 -13.88 -29.38
CA PHE A 9 -3.48 -13.10 -29.36
C PHE A 9 -3.40 -11.84 -30.25
N ALA A 10 -2.32 -11.08 -30.16
CA ALA A 10 -2.14 -9.86 -30.93
C ALA A 10 -2.15 -10.13 -32.46
N GLU A 11 -1.47 -11.20 -32.90
CA GLU A 11 -1.43 -11.59 -34.31
C GLU A 11 -2.79 -12.14 -34.80
N SER A 12 -3.51 -12.80 -33.91
CA SER A 12 -4.88 -13.27 -34.21
C SER A 12 -5.86 -12.11 -34.32
N LEU A 13 -5.77 -11.13 -33.41
CA LEU A 13 -6.62 -9.93 -33.42
C LEU A 13 -6.44 -9.09 -34.69
N LYS A 14 -5.22 -8.95 -35.20
CA LYS A 14 -4.93 -8.24 -36.46
C LYS A 14 -5.64 -8.85 -37.68
N LYS A 15 -6.03 -10.13 -37.63
CA LYS A 15 -6.75 -10.81 -38.71
C LYS A 15 -8.27 -10.56 -38.68
N VAL A 16 -8.77 -9.98 -37.56
CA VAL A 16 -10.21 -9.69 -37.40
C VAL A 16 -10.55 -8.42 -38.19
N LYS A 17 -11.49 -8.54 -39.14
CA LYS A 17 -11.86 -7.43 -40.04
C LYS A 17 -12.46 -6.23 -39.28
N ASN A 18 -13.33 -6.49 -38.31
CA ASN A 18 -13.97 -5.46 -37.50
C ASN A 18 -13.84 -5.85 -36.03
N ALA A 19 -12.86 -5.27 -35.35
CA ALA A 19 -12.65 -5.44 -33.93
C ALA A 19 -13.14 -4.18 -33.19
N VAL A 20 -13.97 -4.37 -32.19
CA VAL A 20 -14.50 -3.30 -31.33
C VAL A 20 -14.02 -3.51 -29.92
N HIS A 21 -13.39 -2.52 -29.33
CA HIS A 21 -12.92 -2.55 -27.94
C HIS A 21 -13.70 -1.54 -27.09
N LEU A 22 -14.35 -2.04 -26.05
CA LEU A 22 -15.01 -1.22 -25.04
C LEU A 22 -14.08 -1.09 -23.85
N THR A 23 -13.60 0.12 -23.58
CA THR A 23 -12.53 0.34 -22.60
C THR A 23 -12.58 1.75 -22.01
N ASN A 24 -12.11 1.93 -20.78
CA ASN A 24 -11.96 3.25 -20.13
C ASN A 24 -10.60 3.90 -20.39
N ILE A 25 -9.65 3.20 -20.99
CA ILE A 25 -8.36 3.76 -21.40
C ILE A 25 -7.98 3.25 -22.79
N ILE A 26 -7.25 4.03 -23.56
CA ILE A 26 -6.65 3.56 -24.81
C ILE A 26 -5.41 2.75 -24.46
N ASP A 27 -5.51 1.44 -24.61
CA ASP A 27 -4.48 0.45 -24.29
C ASP A 27 -3.89 -0.24 -25.53
N GLU A 28 -3.06 -1.26 -25.31
CA GLU A 28 -2.40 -2.03 -26.36
C GLU A 28 -3.42 -2.75 -27.27
N THR A 29 -4.53 -3.23 -26.70
CA THR A 29 -5.63 -3.85 -27.45
C THR A 29 -6.35 -2.81 -28.31
N SER A 30 -6.60 -1.62 -27.74
CA SER A 30 -7.22 -0.50 -28.44
C SER A 30 -6.49 -0.12 -29.72
N LYS A 31 -5.16 -0.24 -29.73
CA LYS A 31 -4.32 0.10 -30.90
C LYS A 31 -4.46 -0.92 -32.04
N LEU A 32 -4.95 -2.11 -31.75
CA LEU A 32 -5.17 -3.18 -32.73
C LEU A 32 -6.63 -3.25 -33.19
N CYS A 33 -7.55 -2.57 -32.52
CA CYS A 33 -8.98 -2.59 -32.84
C CYS A 33 -9.36 -1.49 -33.83
N SER A 34 -10.38 -1.78 -34.67
CA SER A 34 -10.94 -0.84 -35.63
C SER A 34 -11.75 0.28 -34.96
N TRP A 35 -12.39 -0.04 -33.83
CA TRP A 35 -13.24 0.85 -33.07
C TRP A 35 -12.94 0.77 -31.59
N ASN A 36 -12.90 1.93 -30.94
CA ASN A 36 -12.80 2.02 -29.49
C ASN A 36 -14.00 2.82 -28.97
N ILE A 37 -14.74 2.22 -28.04
CA ILE A 37 -15.90 2.82 -27.37
C ILE A 37 -15.47 3.13 -25.94
N ALA A 38 -15.70 4.38 -25.50
CA ALA A 38 -15.44 4.77 -24.12
C ALA A 38 -16.40 4.05 -23.18
N MET A 39 -15.86 3.32 -22.21
CA MET A 39 -16.61 2.55 -21.21
C MET A 39 -16.85 3.35 -19.95
N ASN A 40 -18.07 3.27 -19.41
CA ASN A 40 -18.40 3.82 -18.10
C ASN A 40 -17.56 3.13 -17.01
N HIS A 41 -17.17 3.91 -16.01
CA HIS A 41 -16.72 3.35 -14.74
C HIS A 41 -17.90 2.71 -13.99
N TYR A 42 -17.66 1.73 -13.13
CA TYR A 42 -18.75 1.08 -12.37
C TYR A 42 -19.49 2.03 -11.41
N PHE A 43 -18.90 3.16 -11.03
CA PHE A 43 -19.60 4.24 -10.31
C PHE A 43 -20.55 5.06 -11.18
N GLU A 44 -20.50 4.91 -12.49
CA GLU A 44 -21.26 5.69 -13.47
C GLU A 44 -22.43 4.91 -14.08
N CYS A 45 -22.55 3.60 -13.79
CA CYS A 45 -23.54 2.77 -14.46
C CYS A 45 -24.22 1.75 -13.54
N TRP A 46 -25.43 1.32 -13.94
CA TRP A 46 -26.14 0.22 -13.31
C TRP A 46 -25.53 -1.12 -13.71
N GLY A 47 -25.51 -2.05 -12.75
CA GLY A 47 -25.09 -3.42 -12.95
C GLY A 47 -25.51 -4.29 -11.78
N ASP A 48 -25.04 -5.53 -11.80
CA ASP A 48 -25.18 -6.46 -10.69
C ASP A 48 -23.98 -7.43 -10.64
N ALA A 49 -23.84 -8.11 -9.51
CA ALA A 49 -22.84 -9.14 -9.31
C ALA A 49 -23.41 -10.26 -8.45
N MET A 50 -22.98 -11.49 -8.71
CA MET A 50 -23.37 -12.66 -7.93
C MET A 50 -22.14 -13.34 -7.35
N THR A 51 -22.20 -13.63 -6.05
CA THR A 51 -21.16 -14.37 -5.34
C THR A 51 -21.26 -15.88 -5.60
N TYR A 52 -20.21 -16.64 -5.30
CA TYR A 52 -20.21 -18.11 -5.49
C TYR A 52 -21.27 -18.84 -4.66
N ASP A 53 -21.70 -18.28 -3.53
CA ASP A 53 -22.77 -18.83 -2.69
C ASP A 53 -24.17 -18.40 -3.13
N GLY A 54 -24.27 -17.60 -4.21
CA GLY A 54 -25.52 -17.22 -4.83
C GLY A 54 -26.20 -15.98 -4.27
N HIS A 55 -25.49 -15.18 -3.47
CA HIS A 55 -25.99 -13.85 -3.10
C HIS A 55 -25.82 -12.89 -4.28
N VAL A 56 -26.79 -12.02 -4.50
CA VAL A 56 -26.76 -11.05 -5.60
C VAL A 56 -26.75 -9.64 -5.05
N SER A 57 -25.78 -8.84 -5.50
CA SER A 57 -25.64 -7.42 -5.16
C SER A 57 -26.00 -6.55 -6.36
N ILE A 58 -26.53 -5.35 -6.10
CA ILE A 58 -26.81 -4.34 -7.11
C ILE A 58 -25.64 -3.35 -7.13
N VAL A 59 -25.14 -3.06 -8.32
CA VAL A 59 -24.25 -1.93 -8.58
C VAL A 59 -25.12 -0.75 -9.00
N GLN A 60 -25.12 0.30 -8.18
CA GLN A 60 -25.87 1.52 -8.43
C GLN A 60 -24.90 2.66 -8.79
N PRO A 61 -25.19 3.50 -9.79
CA PRO A 61 -24.33 4.63 -10.11
C PRO A 61 -24.29 5.62 -8.93
N GLN A 62 -23.10 6.05 -8.59
CA GLN A 62 -22.84 7.04 -7.53
C GLN A 62 -22.65 8.43 -8.11
N ILE A 63 -22.27 8.50 -9.38
CA ILE A 63 -22.05 9.75 -10.14
C ILE A 63 -22.63 9.60 -11.54
N MET A 64 -22.90 10.74 -12.19
CA MET A 64 -23.19 10.77 -13.61
C MET A 64 -21.90 10.47 -14.41
N PRO A 65 -22.01 9.91 -15.64
CA PRO A 65 -20.86 9.74 -16.52
C PRO A 65 -20.08 11.05 -16.71
N LEU A 66 -18.77 11.03 -16.45
CA LEU A 66 -17.91 12.20 -16.62
C LEU A 66 -17.63 12.50 -18.10
N PHE A 67 -17.76 11.51 -18.96
CA PHE A 67 -17.51 11.60 -20.39
C PHE A 67 -18.67 10.99 -21.18
N ASP A 68 -18.68 11.18 -22.51
CA ASP A 68 -19.62 10.48 -23.39
C ASP A 68 -19.22 9.00 -23.53
N SER A 69 -19.53 8.25 -22.50
CA SER A 69 -19.19 6.83 -22.35
C SER A 69 -20.46 5.96 -22.31
N ARG A 70 -20.31 4.67 -22.48
CA ARG A 70 -21.40 3.69 -22.48
C ARG A 70 -21.08 2.52 -21.57
N SER A 71 -22.08 1.99 -20.90
CA SER A 71 -21.94 0.72 -20.16
C SER A 71 -21.91 -0.48 -21.11
N VAL A 72 -21.37 -1.60 -20.64
CA VAL A 72 -21.42 -2.88 -21.37
C VAL A 72 -22.86 -3.24 -21.76
N ILE A 73 -23.82 -3.01 -20.84
CA ILE A 73 -25.25 -3.27 -21.06
C ILE A 73 -25.78 -2.41 -22.21
N GLN A 74 -25.47 -1.11 -22.24
CA GLN A 74 -25.93 -0.22 -23.31
C GLN A 74 -25.35 -0.59 -24.68
N VAL A 75 -24.09 -1.03 -24.74
CA VAL A 75 -23.45 -1.44 -26.01
C VAL A 75 -24.03 -2.74 -26.54
N LEU A 76 -24.38 -3.69 -25.65
CA LEU A 76 -24.89 -4.99 -26.03
C LEU A 76 -26.41 -5.01 -26.25
N SER A 77 -27.16 -4.12 -25.61
CA SER A 77 -28.63 -4.12 -25.69
C SER A 77 -29.18 -4.02 -27.11
N PRO A 78 -28.65 -3.19 -28.04
CA PRO A 78 -29.12 -3.16 -29.43
C PRO A 78 -28.88 -4.48 -30.17
N ILE A 79 -27.83 -5.20 -29.82
CA ILE A 79 -27.50 -6.51 -30.43
C ILE A 79 -28.48 -7.59 -29.96
N VAL A 80 -28.80 -7.55 -28.64
CA VAL A 80 -29.66 -8.59 -28.01
C VAL A 80 -31.15 -8.31 -28.25
N TYR A 81 -31.57 -7.04 -28.14
CA TYR A 81 -32.99 -6.65 -28.16
C TYR A 81 -33.39 -5.86 -29.41
N SER A 82 -32.47 -5.61 -30.35
CA SER A 82 -32.66 -4.77 -31.55
C SER A 82 -33.06 -3.31 -31.25
N ILE A 83 -33.02 -2.88 -29.98
CA ILE A 83 -33.28 -1.52 -29.50
C ILE A 83 -32.29 -1.19 -28.36
N GLU A 84 -31.95 0.07 -28.24
CA GLU A 84 -31.20 0.53 -27.09
C GLU A 84 -32.10 0.53 -25.84
N GLN A 85 -31.65 -0.12 -24.77
CA GLN A 85 -32.33 -0.14 -23.47
C GLN A 85 -31.44 0.52 -22.42
N SER A 86 -32.06 1.17 -21.45
CA SER A 86 -31.32 1.69 -20.30
C SER A 86 -30.70 0.54 -19.49
N ALA A 87 -29.53 0.78 -18.90
CA ALA A 87 -28.91 -0.20 -18.03
C ALA A 87 -29.78 -0.53 -16.82
N TYR A 88 -30.48 0.47 -16.26
CA TYR A 88 -31.45 0.29 -15.17
C TYR A 88 -32.57 -0.69 -15.53
N ASP A 89 -33.25 -0.42 -16.64
CA ASP A 89 -34.39 -1.28 -17.07
C ASP A 89 -33.93 -2.70 -17.38
N THR A 90 -32.77 -2.85 -18.00
CA THR A 90 -32.19 -4.16 -18.28
C THR A 90 -31.91 -4.94 -17.01
N VAL A 91 -31.23 -4.35 -16.02
CA VAL A 91 -30.96 -4.99 -14.72
C VAL A 91 -32.27 -5.33 -14.00
N LYS A 92 -33.23 -4.38 -13.94
CA LYS A 92 -34.53 -4.59 -13.30
C LYS A 92 -35.31 -5.74 -13.94
N ASN A 93 -35.31 -5.83 -15.28
CA ASN A 93 -35.97 -6.91 -16.02
C ASN A 93 -35.32 -8.28 -15.78
N VAL A 94 -33.99 -8.34 -15.74
CA VAL A 94 -33.25 -9.57 -15.40
C VAL A 94 -33.59 -9.99 -13.98
N TRP A 95 -33.60 -9.08 -13.02
CA TRP A 95 -33.97 -9.40 -11.65
C TRP A 95 -35.39 -9.92 -11.51
N LYS A 96 -36.33 -9.32 -12.24
CA LYS A 96 -37.74 -9.76 -12.28
C LYS A 96 -37.90 -11.15 -12.84
N SER A 97 -37.14 -11.49 -13.89
CA SER A 97 -37.27 -12.77 -14.58
C SER A 97 -36.47 -13.90 -13.95
N THR A 98 -35.30 -13.60 -13.33
CA THR A 98 -34.37 -14.66 -12.91
C THR A 98 -34.13 -14.72 -11.41
N ILE A 99 -34.15 -13.59 -10.70
CA ILE A 99 -33.70 -13.52 -9.30
C ILE A 99 -34.88 -13.50 -8.33
N ILE A 100 -35.83 -12.56 -8.51
CA ILE A 100 -37.00 -12.39 -7.64
C ILE A 100 -38.21 -13.08 -8.29
N LYS A 101 -38.31 -14.40 -8.15
CA LYS A 101 -39.36 -15.20 -8.80
C LYS A 101 -40.67 -15.31 -8.00
N SER A 102 -40.71 -14.87 -6.77
CA SER A 102 -41.86 -15.02 -5.87
C SER A 102 -42.07 -13.79 -5.01
N GLY A 103 -43.31 -13.47 -4.69
CA GLY A 103 -43.68 -12.32 -3.87
C GLY A 103 -44.00 -11.06 -4.69
N ASN A 104 -44.07 -9.93 -4.01
CA ASN A 104 -44.23 -8.63 -4.65
C ASN A 104 -42.86 -8.13 -5.15
N PHE A 105 -42.65 -8.22 -6.47
CA PHE A 105 -41.37 -7.84 -7.09
C PHE A 105 -40.93 -6.42 -6.74
N GLU A 106 -41.82 -5.43 -6.84
CA GLU A 106 -41.46 -4.02 -6.61
C GLU A 106 -40.96 -3.81 -5.18
N ARG A 107 -41.63 -4.40 -4.20
CA ARG A 107 -41.21 -4.31 -2.79
C ARG A 107 -39.85 -4.97 -2.53
N GLU A 108 -39.63 -6.16 -3.07
CA GLU A 108 -38.34 -6.88 -2.92
C GLU A 108 -37.22 -6.15 -3.70
N TRP A 109 -37.53 -5.53 -4.83
CA TRP A 109 -36.61 -4.71 -5.61
C TRP A 109 -36.21 -3.45 -4.86
N GLU A 110 -37.17 -2.66 -4.34
CA GLU A 110 -36.91 -1.48 -3.53
C GLU A 110 -36.06 -1.80 -2.31
N LYS A 111 -36.36 -2.94 -1.66
CA LYS A 111 -35.57 -3.40 -0.53
C LYS A 111 -34.13 -3.77 -0.94
N ALA A 112 -33.94 -4.42 -2.07
CA ALA A 112 -32.62 -4.75 -2.57
C ALA A 112 -31.83 -3.49 -2.98
N LEU A 113 -32.50 -2.46 -3.54
CA LEU A 113 -31.88 -1.16 -3.80
C LEU A 113 -31.43 -0.48 -2.50
N HIS A 114 -32.27 -0.51 -1.46
CA HIS A 114 -31.94 0.08 -0.16
C HIS A 114 -30.78 -0.68 0.54
N ASP A 115 -30.85 -2.01 0.55
CA ASP A 115 -29.88 -2.86 1.26
C ASP A 115 -28.60 -3.11 0.43
N GLY A 116 -28.61 -2.79 -0.88
CA GLY A 116 -27.51 -3.11 -1.83
C GLY A 116 -27.35 -4.60 -2.14
N LEU A 117 -28.11 -5.46 -1.46
CA LEU A 117 -27.94 -6.91 -1.46
C LEU A 117 -29.29 -7.63 -1.40
N TYR A 118 -29.48 -8.63 -2.26
CA TYR A 118 -30.59 -9.58 -2.12
C TYR A 118 -30.19 -10.71 -1.16
N LYS A 119 -30.80 -10.72 0.02
CA LYS A 119 -30.41 -11.58 1.15
C LYS A 119 -30.75 -13.07 1.00
N LYS A 120 -31.47 -13.44 -0.05
CA LYS A 120 -31.83 -14.85 -0.31
C LYS A 120 -30.89 -15.43 -1.37
N PRO A 121 -30.03 -16.41 -1.03
CA PRO A 121 -29.17 -17.02 -2.05
C PRO A 121 -30.01 -17.73 -3.10
N ILE A 122 -29.67 -17.50 -4.37
CA ILE A 122 -30.40 -18.11 -5.52
C ILE A 122 -29.85 -19.48 -5.93
N LEU A 123 -28.65 -19.82 -5.46
CA LEU A 123 -28.03 -21.11 -5.73
C LEU A 123 -28.36 -22.12 -4.62
N LYS A 124 -28.58 -23.37 -5.04
CA LYS A 124 -28.78 -24.49 -4.11
C LYS A 124 -27.43 -25.03 -3.64
N LYS A 125 -27.35 -25.41 -2.37
CA LYS A 125 -26.18 -26.14 -1.86
C LYS A 125 -25.99 -27.44 -2.61
N VAL A 126 -24.78 -27.67 -3.08
CA VAL A 126 -24.38 -28.91 -3.78
C VAL A 126 -23.49 -29.73 -2.85
N ASN A 127 -23.83 -30.97 -2.61
CA ASN A 127 -22.97 -31.91 -1.90
C ASN A 127 -21.86 -32.39 -2.83
N VAL A 128 -20.66 -31.84 -2.66
CA VAL A 128 -19.46 -32.29 -3.40
C VAL A 128 -18.84 -33.49 -2.69
N LYS A 129 -18.50 -34.51 -3.46
CA LYS A 129 -17.70 -35.65 -2.99
C LYS A 129 -16.27 -35.47 -3.53
N PRO A 130 -15.24 -35.75 -2.73
CA PRO A 130 -13.86 -35.70 -3.23
C PRO A 130 -13.66 -36.73 -4.34
N ILE A 131 -12.88 -36.39 -5.35
CA ILE A 131 -12.49 -37.32 -6.41
C ILE A 131 -11.60 -38.39 -5.76
N SER A 132 -11.99 -39.63 -5.86
CA SER A 132 -11.34 -40.77 -5.19
C SER A 132 -9.98 -41.16 -5.79
N LYS A 133 -9.60 -40.62 -6.94
CA LYS A 133 -8.28 -40.83 -7.57
C LYS A 133 -7.71 -39.48 -8.00
N VAL A 134 -6.79 -38.95 -7.23
CA VAL A 134 -5.84 -37.95 -7.72
C VAL A 134 -4.77 -38.68 -8.49
N SER A 135 -4.59 -38.39 -9.77
CA SER A 135 -3.54 -39.01 -10.57
C SER A 135 -2.19 -38.59 -10.03
N THR A 136 -1.40 -39.54 -9.53
CA THR A 136 0.00 -39.34 -9.11
C THR A 136 0.91 -38.99 -10.29
N ALA A 137 0.43 -39.11 -11.53
CA ALA A 137 1.17 -38.73 -12.74
C ALA A 137 1.49 -37.21 -12.81
N ILE A 138 0.74 -36.36 -12.09
CA ILE A 138 0.95 -34.89 -12.07
C ILE A 138 2.20 -34.52 -11.25
N LEU A 139 2.68 -35.40 -10.36
CA LEU A 139 3.78 -35.09 -9.45
C LEU A 139 5.18 -35.42 -10.00
N ASN A 140 5.29 -36.14 -11.10
CA ASN A 140 6.57 -36.69 -11.58
C ASN A 140 7.32 -35.83 -12.61
N ASP A 141 6.70 -34.77 -13.15
CA ASP A 141 7.30 -33.96 -14.23
C ASP A 141 7.94 -32.63 -13.75
N TYR A 142 7.97 -32.38 -12.45
CA TYR A 142 8.57 -31.18 -11.90
C TYR A 142 10.02 -31.41 -11.51
N SER A 143 10.92 -31.52 -12.50
CA SER A 143 12.37 -31.51 -12.27
C SER A 143 12.98 -30.19 -12.71
N LEU A 144 13.76 -29.57 -11.84
CA LEU A 144 14.55 -28.41 -12.17
C LEU A 144 15.97 -28.88 -12.53
N ASP A 145 16.43 -28.56 -13.73
CA ASP A 145 17.78 -28.86 -14.17
C ASP A 145 18.83 -28.14 -13.33
N ASN A 146 20.04 -28.73 -13.26
CA ASN A 146 21.15 -28.10 -12.57
C ASN A 146 21.47 -26.74 -13.22
N ASP A 147 21.71 -25.71 -12.40
CA ASP A 147 21.97 -24.32 -12.80
C ASP A 147 20.80 -23.59 -13.50
N MET A 148 19.61 -24.17 -13.56
CA MET A 148 18.39 -23.52 -14.00
C MET A 148 17.57 -23.02 -12.81
N PHE A 149 16.63 -22.10 -13.11
CA PHE A 149 15.78 -21.44 -12.12
C PHE A 149 14.30 -21.69 -12.41
N GLU A 150 13.55 -21.77 -11.33
CA GLU A 150 12.10 -21.56 -11.38
C GLU A 150 11.82 -20.08 -11.50
N ILE A 151 11.07 -19.66 -12.53
CA ILE A 151 10.63 -18.29 -12.73
C ILE A 151 9.21 -18.16 -12.18
N VAL A 152 9.05 -17.42 -11.11
CA VAL A 152 7.75 -17.22 -10.41
C VAL A 152 7.15 -15.89 -10.83
N PHE A 153 5.90 -15.89 -11.26
CA PHE A 153 5.15 -14.69 -11.62
C PHE A 153 4.19 -14.31 -10.50
N THR A 154 4.31 -13.09 -9.99
CA THR A 154 3.43 -12.56 -8.94
C THR A 154 2.72 -11.31 -9.43
N PRO A 155 1.41 -11.15 -9.16
CA PRO A 155 0.78 -9.84 -9.34
C PRO A 155 1.51 -8.77 -8.53
N SER A 156 1.67 -7.58 -9.09
CA SER A 156 2.25 -6.49 -8.32
C SER A 156 1.35 -6.11 -7.15
N SER A 157 1.94 -5.87 -5.99
CA SER A 157 1.24 -5.37 -4.81
C SER A 157 0.65 -3.96 -5.00
N SER A 158 1.09 -3.24 -6.03
CA SER A 158 0.64 -1.87 -6.34
C SER A 158 -0.19 -1.80 -7.62
N VAL A 159 0.37 -2.09 -8.79
CA VAL A 159 -0.32 -1.95 -10.08
C VAL A 159 -1.04 -3.22 -10.54
N TYR A 160 -1.00 -4.30 -9.74
CA TYR A 160 -1.63 -5.60 -9.94
C TYR A 160 -1.14 -6.28 -11.22
N ASP A 161 -2.03 -6.48 -12.20
CA ASP A 161 -1.72 -7.07 -13.52
C ASP A 161 -1.42 -6.01 -14.59
N GLY A 162 -1.35 -4.73 -14.21
CA GLY A 162 -1.16 -3.59 -15.08
C GLY A 162 -2.41 -2.76 -15.36
N ARG A 163 -3.59 -3.20 -14.90
CA ARG A 163 -4.83 -2.41 -15.05
C ARG A 163 -4.77 -1.08 -14.31
N TYR A 164 -3.98 -0.99 -13.24
CA TYR A 164 -3.79 0.21 -12.44
C TYR A 164 -2.50 0.98 -12.76
N ALA A 165 -1.82 0.63 -13.85
CA ALA A 165 -0.53 1.25 -14.21
C ALA A 165 -0.59 2.77 -14.38
N ASN A 166 -1.75 3.35 -14.77
CA ASN A 166 -1.91 4.80 -14.92
C ASN A 166 -2.21 5.54 -13.61
N ASN A 167 -2.16 4.88 -12.46
CA ASN A 167 -2.38 5.51 -11.16
C ASN A 167 -1.04 5.90 -10.53
N GLY A 168 -0.77 7.22 -10.42
CA GLY A 168 0.48 7.75 -9.87
C GLY A 168 0.69 7.41 -8.40
N TRP A 169 -0.36 7.36 -7.60
CA TRP A 169 -0.28 6.93 -6.21
C TRP A 169 0.23 5.48 -6.10
N LEU A 170 -0.32 4.58 -6.94
CA LEU A 170 0.07 3.18 -6.95
C LEU A 170 1.45 2.94 -7.55
N GLN A 171 1.88 3.77 -8.49
CA GLN A 171 3.25 3.70 -9.03
C GLN A 171 4.31 4.11 -8.00
N GLU A 172 4.00 5.12 -7.16
CA GLU A 172 4.95 5.68 -6.20
C GLU A 172 4.90 5.00 -4.83
N ILE A 173 3.85 4.22 -4.52
CA ILE A 173 3.75 3.51 -3.24
C ILE A 173 4.91 2.51 -3.11
N PRO A 174 5.65 2.52 -1.99
CA PRO A 174 6.70 1.53 -1.75
C PRO A 174 6.10 0.12 -1.67
N LYS A 175 6.73 -0.83 -2.36
CA LYS A 175 6.31 -2.24 -2.27
C LYS A 175 6.66 -2.83 -0.91
N PRO A 176 5.85 -3.74 -0.39
CA PRO A 176 6.20 -4.47 0.82
C PRO A 176 7.59 -5.09 0.72
N VAL A 177 8.34 -5.11 1.81
CA VAL A 177 9.66 -5.69 1.96
C VAL A 177 10.77 -5.01 1.14
N THR A 178 10.61 -4.82 -0.17
CA THR A 178 11.65 -4.27 -1.06
C THR A 178 11.72 -2.75 -1.05
N SER A 179 10.64 -2.08 -0.66
CA SER A 179 10.46 -0.61 -0.74
C SER A 179 10.70 -0.01 -2.13
N LEU A 180 10.70 -0.84 -3.18
CA LEU A 180 10.79 -0.40 -4.58
C LEU A 180 9.55 0.38 -4.99
N THR A 181 9.76 1.39 -5.84
CA THR A 181 8.70 2.20 -6.44
C THR A 181 8.92 2.34 -7.94
N TRP A 182 7.88 2.66 -8.70
CA TRP A 182 7.92 2.99 -10.12
C TRP A 182 8.36 1.87 -11.07
N ASP A 183 8.99 0.81 -10.59
CA ASP A 183 9.49 -0.29 -11.41
C ASP A 183 9.17 -1.65 -10.80
N ASN A 184 9.34 -2.68 -11.62
CA ASN A 184 9.57 -4.04 -11.18
C ASN A 184 11.02 -4.45 -11.45
N ALA A 185 11.48 -5.48 -10.76
CA ALA A 185 12.81 -6.05 -10.93
C ALA A 185 12.74 -7.58 -10.80
N ALA A 186 13.78 -8.26 -11.25
CA ALA A 186 13.97 -9.67 -10.95
C ALA A 186 14.49 -9.81 -9.52
N LEU A 187 13.67 -10.35 -8.62
CA LEU A 187 14.10 -10.61 -7.25
C LEU A 187 14.97 -11.86 -7.23
N ILE A 188 16.20 -11.71 -6.76
CA ILE A 188 17.20 -12.77 -6.71
C ILE A 188 17.77 -12.91 -5.30
N SER A 189 18.19 -14.13 -4.95
CA SER A 189 18.81 -14.39 -3.66
C SER A 189 20.22 -13.80 -3.56
N MET A 190 20.64 -13.50 -2.32
CA MET A 190 21.99 -13.02 -2.04
C MET A 190 23.07 -14.02 -2.49
N LYS A 191 22.83 -15.33 -2.35
CA LYS A 191 23.76 -16.38 -2.80
C LYS A 191 23.93 -16.39 -4.32
N VAL A 192 22.83 -16.26 -5.08
CA VAL A 192 22.88 -16.18 -6.55
C VAL A 192 23.61 -14.91 -6.98
N ALA A 193 23.28 -13.77 -6.37
CA ALA A 193 23.95 -12.50 -6.66
C ALA A 193 25.47 -12.60 -6.43
N LYS A 194 25.90 -13.21 -5.32
CA LYS A 194 27.31 -13.43 -5.02
C LYS A 194 27.98 -14.40 -6.01
N LYS A 195 27.32 -15.53 -6.32
CA LYS A 195 27.84 -16.54 -7.29
C LYS A 195 28.07 -15.94 -8.67
N LEU A 196 27.13 -15.10 -9.14
CA LEU A 196 27.15 -14.52 -10.49
C LEU A 196 27.69 -13.08 -10.55
N ASN A 197 28.16 -12.55 -9.41
CA ASN A 197 28.63 -11.16 -9.26
C ASN A 197 27.62 -10.12 -9.76
N ILE A 198 26.35 -10.27 -9.40
CA ILE A 198 25.27 -9.38 -9.76
C ILE A 198 25.13 -8.29 -8.70
N LYS A 199 24.91 -7.05 -9.14
CA LYS A 199 24.60 -5.89 -8.27
C LYS A 199 23.15 -5.47 -8.43
N ASN A 200 22.62 -4.73 -7.45
CA ASN A 200 21.31 -4.09 -7.58
C ASN A 200 21.29 -3.18 -8.83
N GLY A 201 20.21 -3.31 -9.62
CA GLY A 201 20.09 -2.60 -10.89
C GLY A 201 20.88 -3.19 -12.07
N GLN A 202 21.66 -4.25 -11.87
CA GLN A 202 22.34 -4.97 -12.96
C GLN A 202 21.30 -5.56 -13.92
N MET A 203 21.41 -5.26 -15.22
CA MET A 203 20.49 -5.83 -16.20
C MET A 203 20.76 -7.34 -16.39
N LEU A 204 19.67 -8.09 -16.36
CA LEU A 204 19.65 -9.53 -16.63
C LEU A 204 18.85 -9.80 -17.89
N GLU A 205 19.29 -10.74 -18.70
CA GLU A 205 18.48 -11.38 -19.73
C GLU A 205 17.99 -12.73 -19.18
N ILE A 206 16.68 -12.83 -19.02
CA ILE A 206 16.02 -14.04 -18.52
C ILE A 206 15.41 -14.76 -19.72
N ASN A 207 15.79 -16.04 -19.91
CA ASN A 207 15.33 -16.84 -21.03
C ASN A 207 14.49 -18.03 -20.52
N VAL A 208 13.36 -18.26 -21.19
CA VAL A 208 12.47 -19.41 -20.96
C VAL A 208 12.06 -19.96 -22.32
N GLY A 209 12.50 -21.16 -22.65
CA GLY A 209 12.30 -21.72 -23.99
C GLY A 209 12.82 -20.77 -25.07
N ASN A 210 11.94 -20.33 -25.96
CA ASN A 210 12.27 -19.40 -27.05
C ASN A 210 12.05 -17.91 -26.70
N ASN A 211 11.53 -17.64 -25.52
CA ASN A 211 11.19 -16.29 -25.08
C ASN A 211 12.29 -15.72 -24.18
N SER A 212 12.57 -14.43 -24.32
CA SER A 212 13.51 -13.72 -23.46
C SER A 212 13.01 -12.33 -23.11
N ILE A 213 13.41 -11.85 -21.93
CA ILE A 213 13.20 -10.48 -21.49
C ILE A 213 14.49 -9.91 -20.88
N LYS A 214 14.62 -8.58 -20.91
CA LYS A 214 15.65 -7.88 -20.15
C LYS A 214 15.00 -7.17 -18.97
N ILE A 215 15.55 -7.33 -17.76
CA ILE A 215 15.01 -6.76 -16.53
C ILE A 215 16.15 -6.52 -15.53
N PRO A 216 16.13 -5.44 -14.72
CA PRO A 216 17.14 -5.23 -13.69
C PRO A 216 16.97 -6.22 -12.53
N ALA A 217 18.06 -6.60 -11.91
CA ALA A 217 18.09 -7.39 -10.70
C ALA A 217 17.83 -6.54 -9.45
N PHE A 218 17.12 -7.11 -8.48
CA PHE A 218 17.07 -6.62 -7.12
C PHE A 218 17.35 -7.75 -6.15
N ILE A 219 18.38 -7.56 -5.32
CA ILE A 219 18.84 -8.57 -4.39
C ILE A 219 17.98 -8.51 -3.14
N THR A 220 17.33 -9.63 -2.81
CA THR A 220 16.37 -9.70 -1.70
C THR A 220 16.76 -10.81 -0.73
N PRO A 221 16.98 -10.52 0.56
CA PRO A 221 17.11 -11.55 1.59
C PRO A 221 15.86 -12.43 1.65
N GLY A 222 16.03 -13.72 1.95
CA GLY A 222 14.93 -14.69 1.99
C GLY A 222 14.46 -15.21 0.62
N GLN A 223 14.94 -14.64 -0.49
CA GLN A 223 14.64 -15.18 -1.81
C GLN A 223 15.34 -16.54 -1.99
N ASN A 224 14.58 -17.53 -2.45
CA ASN A 224 15.13 -18.87 -2.69
C ASN A 224 16.21 -18.84 -3.79
N GLN A 225 17.31 -19.55 -3.57
CA GLN A 225 18.44 -19.58 -4.51
C GLN A 225 18.16 -20.33 -5.82
N LYS A 226 17.08 -21.06 -5.92
CA LYS A 226 16.63 -21.77 -7.14
C LYS A 226 15.45 -21.09 -7.83
N SER A 227 14.93 -19.97 -7.30
CA SER A 227 13.80 -19.25 -7.90
C SER A 227 14.11 -17.77 -8.12
N ILE A 228 13.49 -17.21 -9.15
CA ILE A 228 13.50 -15.78 -9.48
C ILE A 228 12.06 -15.31 -9.50
N THR A 229 11.74 -14.29 -8.73
CA THR A 229 10.40 -13.72 -8.72
C THR A 229 10.33 -12.52 -9.65
N LEU A 230 9.33 -12.50 -10.52
CA LEU A 230 9.04 -11.44 -11.47
C LEU A 230 7.63 -10.89 -11.21
N GLU A 231 7.53 -9.60 -10.90
CA GLU A 231 6.25 -8.95 -10.74
C GLU A 231 5.62 -8.57 -12.07
N LEU A 232 4.33 -8.90 -12.22
CA LEU A 232 3.47 -8.52 -13.33
C LEU A 232 3.09 -7.03 -13.27
N GLY A 233 2.49 -6.51 -14.33
CA GLY A 233 1.80 -5.22 -14.33
C GLY A 233 2.60 -4.02 -14.84
N TYR A 234 3.86 -4.20 -15.17
CA TYR A 234 4.78 -3.15 -15.63
C TYR A 234 5.13 -3.27 -17.12
N GLY A 235 5.84 -2.27 -17.64
CA GLY A 235 6.33 -2.25 -19.03
C GLY A 235 5.23 -2.06 -20.07
N ARG A 236 4.11 -1.45 -19.71
CA ARG A 236 3.03 -1.10 -20.62
C ARG A 236 3.43 0.02 -21.58
N LYS A 237 2.96 -0.06 -22.81
CA LYS A 237 3.22 0.97 -23.84
C LYS A 237 2.07 1.95 -23.98
N PHE A 238 0.85 1.49 -23.70
CA PHE A 238 -0.37 2.28 -23.81
C PHE A 238 -1.25 2.05 -22.58
N SER A 239 -0.98 2.74 -21.51
CA SER A 239 -1.77 2.71 -20.28
C SER A 239 -2.15 4.10 -19.78
N GLY A 240 -1.58 5.14 -20.39
CA GLY A 240 -1.80 6.54 -20.02
C GLY A 240 -0.52 7.25 -19.60
N ARG A 241 -0.65 8.54 -19.30
CA ARG A 241 0.48 9.46 -19.05
C ARG A 241 1.45 8.97 -17.97
N ILE A 242 0.95 8.31 -16.94
CA ILE A 242 1.73 7.86 -15.78
C ILE A 242 2.39 6.50 -16.05
N GLY A 243 1.65 5.58 -16.66
CA GLY A 243 2.07 4.19 -16.74
C GLY A 243 2.81 3.78 -18.01
N ASN A 244 2.88 4.67 -19.02
CA ASN A 244 3.59 4.35 -20.27
C ASN A 244 5.10 4.22 -20.01
N ASP A 245 5.67 3.11 -20.49
CA ASP A 245 7.11 2.83 -20.43
C ASP A 245 7.71 2.74 -19.02
N VAL A 246 6.87 2.51 -18.01
CA VAL A 246 7.31 2.33 -16.62
C VAL A 246 7.56 0.84 -16.34
N GLY A 247 8.77 0.52 -15.90
CA GLY A 247 9.19 -0.85 -15.59
C GLY A 247 9.31 -1.76 -16.82
N PHE A 248 9.21 -3.07 -16.60
CA PHE A 248 9.53 -4.10 -17.59
C PHE A 248 8.37 -5.09 -17.74
N ASN A 249 7.99 -5.35 -18.99
CA ASN A 249 6.94 -6.33 -19.29
C ASN A 249 7.49 -7.75 -19.18
N VAL A 250 6.95 -8.54 -18.27
CA VAL A 250 7.33 -9.94 -18.03
C VAL A 250 6.35 -10.95 -18.64
N TYR A 251 5.20 -10.51 -19.13
CA TYR A 251 4.19 -11.40 -19.74
C TYR A 251 4.70 -12.22 -20.94
N PRO A 252 5.66 -11.76 -21.77
CA PRO A 252 6.20 -12.59 -22.84
C PRO A 252 6.81 -13.93 -22.39
N LEU A 253 7.21 -14.06 -21.13
CA LEU A 253 7.70 -15.33 -20.59
C LEU A 253 6.57 -16.26 -20.12
N ARG A 254 5.38 -15.72 -19.86
CA ARG A 254 4.26 -16.44 -19.25
C ARG A 254 3.43 -17.16 -20.30
N ASP A 255 3.19 -18.45 -20.15
CA ASP A 255 2.32 -19.24 -21.02
C ASP A 255 0.99 -19.61 -20.34
N SER A 256 0.10 -20.28 -21.09
CA SER A 256 -1.22 -20.70 -20.61
C SER A 256 -1.18 -21.96 -19.73
N THR A 257 -0.11 -22.73 -19.80
CA THR A 257 0.02 -24.02 -19.10
C THR A 257 0.21 -23.81 -17.60
N ASN A 258 1.10 -22.88 -17.24
CA ASN A 258 1.39 -22.52 -15.87
C ASN A 258 1.48 -20.99 -15.71
N PRO A 259 0.37 -20.31 -15.38
CA PRO A 259 0.35 -18.86 -15.31
C PRO A 259 1.08 -18.28 -14.10
N SER A 260 1.45 -19.11 -13.12
CA SER A 260 2.08 -18.66 -11.87
C SER A 260 3.59 -18.91 -11.81
N PHE A 261 4.10 -19.90 -12.53
CA PHE A 261 5.55 -20.18 -12.57
C PHE A 261 5.92 -21.00 -13.81
N ILE A 262 7.19 -20.97 -14.19
CA ILE A 262 7.76 -21.77 -15.26
C ILE A 262 9.11 -22.31 -14.78
N LEU A 263 9.39 -23.59 -15.10
CA LEU A 263 10.66 -24.24 -14.77
C LEU A 263 11.72 -24.00 -15.86
N ASN A 264 12.97 -24.24 -15.50
CA ASN A 264 14.13 -24.21 -16.40
C ASN A 264 14.37 -22.87 -17.10
N GLY A 265 14.15 -21.78 -16.36
CA GLY A 265 14.60 -20.47 -16.78
C GLY A 265 16.11 -20.28 -16.60
N SER A 266 16.77 -19.58 -17.51
CA SER A 266 18.18 -19.25 -17.43
C SER A 266 18.42 -17.74 -17.32
N ILE A 267 19.54 -17.36 -16.68
CA ILE A 267 19.97 -15.98 -16.53
C ILE A 267 21.27 -15.75 -17.29
N LYS A 268 21.32 -14.62 -18.01
CA LYS A 268 22.56 -14.06 -18.53
C LYS A 268 22.75 -12.65 -17.98
N VAL A 269 23.85 -12.41 -17.30
CA VAL A 269 24.21 -11.09 -16.77
C VAL A 269 24.68 -10.20 -17.88
N LEU A 270 24.11 -8.99 -17.99
CA LEU A 270 24.49 -7.99 -18.97
C LEU A 270 25.38 -6.91 -18.34
N ASN A 271 26.17 -6.20 -19.15
CA ASN A 271 27.06 -5.14 -18.64
C ASN A 271 26.32 -3.81 -18.36
N GLU A 272 25.05 -3.75 -18.68
CA GLU A 272 24.21 -2.57 -18.50
C GLU A 272 23.65 -2.51 -17.08
N THR A 273 23.44 -1.31 -16.54
CA THR A 273 22.78 -1.06 -15.27
C THR A 273 21.57 -0.16 -15.47
N TYR A 274 20.54 -0.37 -14.68
CA TYR A 274 19.32 0.42 -14.66
C TYR A 274 19.05 0.96 -13.25
N PRO A 275 18.81 2.28 -13.11
CA PRO A 275 18.56 2.86 -11.80
C PRO A 275 17.18 2.47 -11.28
N LEU A 276 17.13 1.78 -10.16
CA LEU A 276 15.93 1.45 -9.41
C LEU A 276 15.68 2.51 -8.33
N ALA A 277 14.42 2.84 -8.08
CA ALA A 277 14.01 3.77 -7.04
C ALA A 277 13.47 3.00 -5.83
N SER A 278 14.10 3.18 -4.66
CA SER A 278 13.64 2.63 -3.38
C SER A 278 13.48 3.75 -2.37
N THR A 279 12.51 3.64 -1.48
CA THR A 279 12.29 4.60 -0.38
C THR A 279 13.12 4.25 0.85
N GLN A 280 13.77 3.11 0.86
CA GLN A 280 14.63 2.65 1.95
C GLN A 280 15.94 2.11 1.38
N ASP A 281 17.06 2.52 1.97
CA ASP A 281 18.43 2.16 1.56
C ASP A 281 19.25 1.47 2.67
N HIS A 282 18.61 1.15 3.80
CA HIS A 282 19.22 0.48 4.96
C HIS A 282 18.43 -0.79 5.31
N HIS A 283 19.10 -1.92 5.49
CA HIS A 283 18.45 -3.22 5.63
C HIS A 283 18.87 -4.04 6.86
N GLY A 284 20.02 -3.78 7.48
CA GLY A 284 20.39 -4.32 8.78
C GLY A 284 20.87 -5.77 8.83
N LEU A 285 21.44 -6.33 7.76
CA LEU A 285 22.05 -7.67 7.80
C LEU A 285 23.46 -7.63 8.40
N GLU A 286 23.78 -8.61 9.25
CA GLU A 286 24.87 -8.54 10.20
C GLU A 286 26.27 -8.93 9.67
N ASP A 287 26.40 -9.65 8.57
CA ASP A 287 27.65 -10.36 8.27
C ASP A 287 28.25 -9.99 6.91
N ASP A 288 29.50 -9.48 6.93
CA ASP A 288 30.35 -9.28 5.75
C ASP A 288 30.46 -10.55 4.89
N LYS A 289 30.27 -11.73 5.49
CA LYS A 289 30.27 -13.03 4.82
C LYS A 289 29.12 -13.18 3.84
N TYR A 290 28.02 -12.49 4.09
CA TYR A 290 26.80 -12.53 3.29
C TYR A 290 26.54 -11.22 2.53
N ALA A 291 27.36 -10.19 2.71
CA ALA A 291 27.20 -8.96 1.98
C ALA A 291 27.21 -9.22 0.48
N ALA A 292 26.08 -9.04 -0.15
CA ALA A 292 25.94 -9.07 -1.58
C ALA A 292 26.36 -7.70 -2.16
N PRO A 293 26.86 -7.64 -3.39
CA PRO A 293 27.12 -6.37 -4.05
C PRO A 293 25.87 -5.48 -3.99
N GLY A 294 26.00 -4.27 -3.43
CA GLY A 294 24.89 -3.33 -3.26
C GLY A 294 24.38 -3.19 -1.82
N PHE A 295 24.85 -4.04 -0.88
CA PHE A 295 24.72 -3.78 0.55
C PHE A 295 26.05 -3.21 1.05
N ASP A 296 25.98 -2.08 1.76
CA ASP A 296 27.15 -1.44 2.33
C ASP A 296 27.50 -2.11 3.68
N ASP A 297 28.66 -2.73 3.76
CA ASP A 297 29.10 -3.54 4.90
C ASP A 297 29.13 -2.77 6.22
N LEU A 298 29.48 -1.48 6.20
CA LEU A 298 29.50 -0.61 7.38
C LEU A 298 28.10 -0.26 7.89
N ALA A 299 27.18 0.01 6.98
CA ALA A 299 25.79 0.32 7.31
C ALA A 299 25.10 -0.87 7.98
N ASN A 300 25.45 -2.09 7.61
CA ASN A 300 24.83 -3.30 8.10
C ASN A 300 25.11 -3.58 9.59
N LYS A 301 26.36 -3.48 10.04
CA LYS A 301 26.72 -3.71 11.45
C LYS A 301 26.07 -2.70 12.40
N GLU A 302 26.13 -1.42 12.05
CA GLU A 302 25.51 -0.37 12.88
C GLU A 302 23.99 -0.47 12.85
N ALA A 303 23.38 -0.76 11.70
CA ALA A 303 21.95 -0.91 11.59
C ALA A 303 21.45 -2.09 12.44
N GLN A 304 22.12 -3.24 12.36
CA GLN A 304 21.79 -4.44 13.14
C GLN A 304 21.82 -4.19 14.65
N SER A 305 22.82 -3.48 15.15
CA SER A 305 22.92 -3.17 16.58
C SER A 305 21.79 -2.25 17.07
N ARG A 306 21.18 -1.47 16.17
CA ARG A 306 20.11 -0.50 16.48
C ARG A 306 18.71 -1.04 16.27
N ILE A 307 18.51 -2.09 15.48
CA ILE A 307 17.19 -2.68 15.23
C ILE A 307 16.43 -3.00 16.52
N PRO A 308 17.03 -3.64 17.55
CA PRO A 308 16.35 -3.94 18.82
C PRO A 308 15.93 -2.70 19.62
N GLU A 309 16.52 -1.54 19.32
CA GLU A 309 16.09 -0.26 19.92
C GLU A 309 14.88 0.33 19.18
N LEU A 310 14.80 0.12 17.87
CA LEU A 310 13.72 0.62 17.02
C LEU A 310 12.50 -0.29 17.06
N VAL A 311 12.70 -1.61 16.90
CA VAL A 311 11.64 -2.61 16.91
C VAL A 311 11.82 -3.52 18.13
N LYS A 312 10.81 -3.60 18.98
CA LYS A 312 10.78 -4.52 20.11
C LYS A 312 10.13 -5.83 19.66
N GLN A 313 10.93 -6.88 19.56
CA GLN A 313 10.55 -8.18 19.02
C GLN A 313 10.99 -9.30 19.97
N SER A 314 10.17 -10.35 20.10
CA SER A 314 10.45 -11.49 20.96
C SER A 314 9.59 -12.69 20.56
N THR A 315 9.99 -13.90 20.97
CA THR A 315 9.19 -15.10 20.79
C THR A 315 7.99 -15.14 21.72
N LEU A 316 6.91 -15.81 21.31
CA LEU A 316 5.70 -15.97 22.12
C LEU A 316 5.98 -16.61 23.48
N ASP A 317 6.85 -17.62 23.52
CA ASP A 317 7.16 -18.32 24.78
C ASP A 317 7.92 -17.40 25.75
N TYR A 318 8.89 -16.63 25.24
CA TYR A 318 9.57 -15.64 26.07
C TYR A 318 8.59 -14.56 26.58
N TYR A 319 7.65 -14.10 25.75
CA TYR A 319 6.62 -13.13 26.15
C TYR A 319 5.68 -13.70 27.24
N LYS A 320 5.26 -14.98 27.12
CA LYS A 320 4.42 -15.62 28.14
C LYS A 320 5.10 -15.67 29.51
N ASP A 321 6.41 -15.96 29.50
CA ASP A 321 7.21 -16.02 30.73
C ASP A 321 7.59 -14.62 31.26
N ASN A 322 7.67 -13.63 30.38
CA ASN A 322 8.13 -12.28 30.69
C ASN A 322 7.19 -11.22 30.07
N PRO A 323 5.92 -11.12 30.47
CA PRO A 323 4.95 -10.25 29.79
C PRO A 323 5.27 -8.75 29.86
N ASP A 324 6.14 -8.33 30.77
CA ASP A 324 6.61 -6.95 30.99
C ASP A 324 8.01 -6.66 30.38
N TRP A 325 8.52 -7.55 29.54
CA TRP A 325 9.88 -7.44 29.00
C TRP A 325 10.13 -6.16 28.20
N VAL A 326 9.10 -5.67 27.48
CA VAL A 326 9.19 -4.42 26.71
C VAL A 326 9.40 -3.23 27.65
N GLN A 327 8.58 -3.15 28.70
CA GLN A 327 8.68 -2.09 29.70
C GLN A 327 10.04 -2.12 30.40
N LYS A 328 10.53 -3.29 30.77
CA LYS A 328 11.88 -3.44 31.34
C LYS A 328 12.99 -2.97 30.41
N LYS A 329 12.88 -3.25 29.09
CA LYS A 329 13.85 -2.75 28.09
C LYS A 329 13.78 -1.21 27.97
N VAL A 330 12.60 -0.63 27.89
CA VAL A 330 12.43 0.83 27.86
C VAL A 330 13.00 1.50 29.10
N GLU A 331 12.73 0.95 30.28
CA GLU A 331 13.24 1.47 31.57
C GLU A 331 14.79 1.39 31.70
N GLN A 332 15.44 0.43 31.03
CA GLN A 332 16.93 0.33 31.03
C GLN A 332 17.61 1.56 30.42
N HIS A 333 16.96 2.21 29.45
CA HIS A 333 17.48 3.40 28.77
C HIS A 333 17.19 4.71 29.53
N LYS A 334 16.44 4.66 30.62
CA LYS A 334 16.11 5.83 31.42
C LYS A 334 17.33 6.31 32.23
N PRO A 335 17.79 7.56 32.01
CA PRO A 335 19.01 8.07 32.65
C PRO A 335 18.93 8.09 34.19
N ASP A 336 17.74 8.38 34.73
CA ASP A 336 17.46 8.33 36.18
C ASP A 336 16.10 7.63 36.39
N LYS A 337 16.12 6.46 36.99
CA LYS A 337 14.94 5.65 37.24
C LYS A 337 13.92 6.29 38.22
N LYS A 338 14.33 7.29 38.97
CA LYS A 338 13.48 8.01 39.93
C LYS A 338 12.72 9.17 39.31
N ARG A 339 13.05 9.59 38.09
CA ARG A 339 12.43 10.72 37.40
C ARG A 339 11.59 10.19 36.22
N SER A 340 10.53 10.93 35.87
CA SER A 340 9.75 10.66 34.65
C SER A 340 10.57 10.97 33.39
N TRP A 341 10.18 10.47 32.23
CA TRP A 341 10.83 10.84 30.97
C TRP A 341 10.71 12.33 30.67
N ALA A 342 9.59 12.95 31.03
CA ALA A 342 9.38 14.39 30.89
C ALA A 342 10.39 15.23 31.71
N ASP A 343 10.77 14.76 32.90
CA ASP A 343 11.75 15.44 33.75
C ASP A 343 13.17 15.48 33.17
N HIS A 344 13.45 14.69 32.15
CA HIS A 344 14.73 14.66 31.43
C HIS A 344 14.76 15.61 30.23
N SER A 345 13.63 16.21 29.87
CA SER A 345 13.54 17.15 28.76
C SER A 345 13.98 18.54 29.17
N MET A 346 14.66 19.25 28.26
CA MET A 346 14.96 20.68 28.42
C MET A 346 13.77 21.59 28.09
N TYR A 347 12.69 21.00 27.56
CA TYR A 347 11.46 21.72 27.23
C TYR A 347 10.50 21.66 28.40
N ASN A 348 9.92 22.80 28.75
CA ASN A 348 8.82 22.89 29.71
C ASN A 348 7.54 23.10 28.91
N PRO A 349 6.58 22.13 28.89
CA PRO A 349 5.34 22.32 28.15
C PRO A 349 4.50 23.41 28.80
N ASP A 350 4.15 24.42 28.02
CA ASP A 350 3.23 25.50 28.46
C ASP A 350 1.76 25.06 28.47
N TRP A 351 1.50 23.80 28.10
CA TRP A 351 0.16 23.27 27.87
C TRP A 351 -0.20 22.17 28.86
N ASP A 352 -1.42 22.25 29.40
CA ASP A 352 -2.03 21.20 30.20
C ASP A 352 -2.97 20.35 29.31
N TYR A 353 -2.46 19.24 28.80
CA TYR A 353 -3.21 18.31 27.94
C TYR A 353 -4.15 17.37 28.71
N SER A 354 -4.25 17.48 30.05
CA SER A 354 -5.18 16.68 30.85
C SER A 354 -6.64 17.13 30.73
N LYS A 355 -6.87 18.29 30.07
CA LYS A 355 -8.19 18.89 29.92
C LYS A 355 -8.68 18.80 28.47
N GLY A 356 -9.80 18.10 28.27
CA GLY A 356 -10.36 17.86 26.96
C GLY A 356 -9.70 16.68 26.25
N PRO A 357 -9.99 16.47 24.96
CA PRO A 357 -9.42 15.35 24.20
C PRO A 357 -7.93 15.57 23.93
N GLN A 358 -7.14 14.51 24.07
CA GLN A 358 -5.76 14.43 23.62
C GLN A 358 -5.64 13.29 22.60
N TRP A 359 -5.37 13.64 21.34
CA TRP A 359 -5.37 12.66 20.26
C TRP A 359 -4.08 11.85 20.23
N GLY A 360 -4.22 10.53 20.22
CA GLY A 360 -3.09 9.62 20.12
C GLY A 360 -3.34 8.44 19.17
N MET A 361 -2.27 7.75 18.84
CA MET A 361 -2.29 6.59 17.94
C MET A 361 -1.44 5.46 18.53
N SER A 362 -1.90 4.22 18.36
CA SER A 362 -1.12 3.01 18.61
C SER A 362 -1.22 2.10 17.40
N ILE A 363 -0.10 1.47 17.02
CA ILE A 363 -0.04 0.52 15.92
C ILE A 363 0.47 -0.82 16.43
N ASP A 364 -0.36 -1.84 16.31
CA ASP A 364 -0.01 -3.22 16.63
C ASP A 364 0.86 -3.81 15.51
N LEU A 365 2.16 -3.96 15.78
CA LEU A 365 3.12 -4.47 14.80
C LEU A 365 2.96 -5.97 14.56
N THR A 366 2.38 -6.72 15.51
CA THR A 366 2.04 -8.14 15.32
C THR A 366 0.95 -8.33 14.27
N SER A 367 -0.05 -7.44 14.25
CA SER A 367 -1.15 -7.49 13.28
C SER A 367 -0.80 -6.81 11.95
N CYS A 368 0.22 -5.95 11.92
CA CYS A 368 0.59 -5.18 10.74
C CYS A 368 1.23 -6.07 9.66
N THR A 369 0.60 -6.14 8.48
CA THR A 369 1.08 -6.93 7.32
C THR A 369 2.01 -6.15 6.39
N SER A 370 2.43 -4.95 6.74
CA SER A 370 3.31 -4.10 5.91
C SER A 370 2.74 -3.72 4.52
N CYS A 371 1.44 -3.84 4.31
CA CYS A 371 0.81 -3.73 2.97
C CYS A 371 0.76 -2.31 2.39
N ASN A 372 1.15 -1.27 3.12
CA ASN A 372 1.12 0.15 2.72
C ASN A 372 -0.27 0.74 2.38
N ALA A 373 -1.38 0.06 2.68
CA ALA A 373 -2.73 0.60 2.50
C ALA A 373 -2.94 1.93 3.28
N CYS A 374 -2.38 2.03 4.48
CA CYS A 374 -2.39 3.25 5.29
C CYS A 374 -1.65 4.42 4.62
N SER A 375 -0.55 4.16 3.93
CA SER A 375 0.23 5.18 3.22
C SER A 375 -0.54 5.76 2.05
N ILE A 376 -1.20 4.91 1.23
CA ILE A 376 -1.98 5.36 0.09
C ILE A 376 -3.25 6.10 0.52
N ALA A 377 -3.92 5.62 1.58
CA ALA A 377 -5.07 6.31 2.15
C ALA A 377 -4.69 7.68 2.71
N CYS A 378 -3.54 7.79 3.38
CA CYS A 378 -3.00 9.07 3.84
C CYS A 378 -2.70 10.00 2.67
N GLN A 379 -2.13 9.48 1.58
CA GLN A 379 -1.78 10.25 0.40
C GLN A 379 -3.01 10.84 -0.30
N SER A 380 -4.04 10.03 -0.51
CA SER A 380 -5.29 10.48 -1.13
C SER A 380 -6.08 11.44 -0.24
N GLU A 381 -6.22 11.13 1.04
CA GLU A 381 -6.96 11.97 2.01
C GLU A 381 -6.34 13.35 2.19
N ASN A 382 -5.02 13.43 2.24
CA ASN A 382 -4.30 14.65 2.61
C ASN A 382 -3.68 15.37 1.42
N ASN A 383 -4.10 15.08 0.19
CA ASN A 383 -3.58 15.71 -1.04
C ASN A 383 -2.04 15.68 -1.11
N ILE A 384 -1.42 14.58 -0.69
CA ILE A 384 0.03 14.43 -0.74
C ILE A 384 0.43 14.22 -2.21
N PRO A 385 1.36 15.01 -2.75
CA PRO A 385 1.70 14.94 -4.16
C PRO A 385 2.47 13.67 -4.52
N VAL A 386 2.31 13.23 -5.77
CA VAL A 386 3.19 12.27 -6.43
C VAL A 386 4.39 13.03 -6.99
N VAL A 387 5.60 12.59 -6.70
CA VAL A 387 6.83 13.33 -7.04
C VAL A 387 7.58 12.74 -8.23
N GLY A 388 7.35 11.48 -8.57
CA GLY A 388 7.98 10.78 -9.67
C GLY A 388 9.29 10.08 -9.30
N LYS A 389 9.65 9.08 -10.10
CA LYS A 389 10.79 8.19 -9.87
C LYS A 389 12.08 8.94 -9.53
N GLN A 390 12.44 9.97 -10.33
CA GLN A 390 13.67 10.72 -10.12
C GLN A 390 13.74 11.41 -8.76
N GLN A 391 12.61 11.91 -8.26
CA GLN A 391 12.59 12.55 -6.95
C GLN A 391 12.66 11.52 -5.81
N VAL A 392 12.07 10.34 -5.99
CA VAL A 392 12.25 9.23 -5.04
C VAL A 392 13.73 8.83 -4.97
N MET A 393 14.41 8.67 -6.10
CA MET A 393 15.85 8.40 -6.14
C MET A 393 16.71 9.46 -5.46
N ASN A 394 16.21 10.70 -5.41
CA ASN A 394 16.87 11.81 -4.72
C ASN A 394 16.48 11.87 -3.20
N GLY A 395 15.75 10.89 -2.67
CA GLY A 395 15.27 10.86 -1.28
C GLY A 395 14.23 11.95 -0.98
N ARG A 396 13.39 12.29 -1.96
CA ARG A 396 12.40 13.39 -1.87
C ARG A 396 10.96 12.92 -1.98
N GLU A 397 10.69 11.65 -1.67
CA GLU A 397 9.34 11.13 -1.56
C GLU A 397 8.54 11.88 -0.50
N MET A 398 7.21 11.99 -0.70
CA MET A 398 6.36 12.85 0.15
C MET A 398 5.42 12.08 1.08
N HIS A 399 5.51 10.76 1.18
CA HIS A 399 4.65 9.97 2.08
C HIS A 399 4.80 10.42 3.54
N TRP A 400 3.68 10.67 4.23
CA TRP A 400 3.67 11.07 5.64
C TRP A 400 3.78 9.87 6.59
N ILE A 401 3.43 8.68 6.11
CA ILE A 401 3.63 7.40 6.77
C ILE A 401 4.57 6.60 5.88
N ARG A 402 5.61 6.03 6.46
CA ARG A 402 6.46 5.03 5.84
C ARG A 402 6.47 3.76 6.67
N ILE A 403 6.74 2.65 6.03
CA ILE A 403 6.97 1.37 6.69
C ILE A 403 8.40 0.95 6.38
N ASP A 404 9.24 0.95 7.42
CA ASP A 404 10.64 0.54 7.33
C ASP A 404 10.72 -0.97 7.60
N ASN A 405 11.50 -1.69 6.81
CA ASN A 405 11.70 -3.13 6.94
C ASN A 405 13.15 -3.42 7.31
N TYR A 406 13.36 -4.29 8.30
CA TYR A 406 14.66 -4.67 8.78
C TYR A 406 14.82 -6.19 8.72
N PHE A 407 16.00 -6.65 8.32
CA PHE A 407 16.31 -8.06 8.23
C PHE A 407 17.32 -8.44 9.31
N ALA A 408 17.15 -9.61 9.93
CA ALA A 408 18.05 -10.17 10.92
C ALA A 408 18.27 -11.67 10.67
N GLY A 409 19.34 -12.22 11.22
CA GLY A 409 19.65 -13.65 11.15
C GLY A 409 20.21 -14.14 9.81
N ASP A 410 19.84 -15.36 9.39
CA ASP A 410 20.35 -15.97 8.15
C ASP A 410 19.76 -15.28 6.91
N PRO A 411 20.57 -14.75 5.99
CA PRO A 411 20.08 -14.12 4.76
C PRO A 411 19.23 -14.99 3.84
N ASP A 412 19.35 -16.32 3.94
CA ASP A 412 18.51 -17.25 3.18
C ASP A 412 17.15 -17.50 3.85
N ASN A 413 17.06 -17.27 5.16
CA ASN A 413 15.84 -17.38 5.95
C ASN A 413 15.82 -16.27 7.02
N PRO A 414 15.76 -15.00 6.62
CA PRO A 414 15.85 -13.88 7.54
C PRO A 414 14.58 -13.72 8.36
N GLU A 415 14.76 -13.23 9.57
CA GLU A 415 13.68 -12.59 10.31
C GLU A 415 13.42 -11.20 9.72
N VAL A 416 12.16 -10.89 9.43
CA VAL A 416 11.77 -9.60 8.88
C VAL A 416 10.95 -8.85 9.91
N SER A 417 11.49 -7.72 10.37
CA SER A 417 10.80 -6.82 11.28
C SER A 417 10.29 -5.59 10.53
N THR A 418 9.08 -5.16 10.82
CA THR A 418 8.50 -3.96 10.22
C THR A 418 8.22 -2.90 11.27
N GLN A 419 8.48 -1.63 10.92
CA GLN A 419 8.19 -0.49 11.78
C GLN A 419 7.46 0.58 10.98
N SER A 420 6.18 0.81 11.31
CA SER A 420 5.45 1.95 10.79
C SER A 420 5.91 3.23 11.47
N VAL A 421 6.23 4.27 10.71
CA VAL A 421 6.73 5.54 11.22
C VAL A 421 5.98 6.72 10.60
N ALA A 422 5.34 7.51 11.45
CA ALA A 422 4.69 8.78 11.08
C ALA A 422 5.11 9.88 12.06
N CYS A 423 4.57 11.11 11.92
CA CYS A 423 4.76 12.12 12.96
C CYS A 423 4.13 11.63 14.26
N VAL A 424 4.92 11.56 15.31
CA VAL A 424 4.51 11.06 16.63
C VAL A 424 3.86 12.13 17.50
N HIS A 425 3.67 13.35 16.98
CA HIS A 425 3.07 14.49 17.65
C HIS A 425 3.66 14.73 19.05
N CYS A 426 5.00 14.84 19.12
CA CYS A 426 5.74 15.04 20.36
C CYS A 426 5.17 16.21 21.15
N GLU A 427 4.82 16.04 22.43
CA GLU A 427 4.41 17.13 23.32
C GLU A 427 5.55 18.13 23.52
N LEU A 428 6.78 17.63 23.63
CA LEU A 428 8.01 18.41 23.72
C LEU A 428 8.70 18.39 22.35
N ALA A 429 8.10 19.08 21.38
CA ALA A 429 8.44 18.94 19.97
C ALA A 429 9.74 19.66 19.58
N PRO A 430 10.84 18.92 19.30
CA PRO A 430 12.10 19.54 18.88
C PRO A 430 12.02 20.28 17.54
N CYS A 431 10.97 20.06 16.77
CA CYS A 431 10.71 20.78 15.51
C CYS A 431 10.09 22.16 15.73
N GLU A 432 9.46 22.42 16.86
CA GLU A 432 8.84 23.72 17.18
C GLU A 432 9.90 24.74 17.61
N SER A 433 10.80 24.33 18.51
CA SER A 433 11.85 25.20 19.05
C SER A 433 12.81 25.77 18.00
N VAL A 434 12.97 25.09 16.87
CA VAL A 434 13.87 25.50 15.79
C VAL A 434 13.17 26.22 14.63
N CYS A 435 11.85 26.40 14.70
CA CYS A 435 11.12 27.10 13.65
C CYS A 435 11.20 28.61 13.83
N PRO A 436 11.86 29.36 12.93
CA PRO A 436 12.08 30.82 13.12
C PRO A 436 10.80 31.64 13.03
N VAL A 437 9.72 31.08 12.54
CA VAL A 437 8.45 31.75 12.30
C VAL A 437 7.26 31.09 13.02
N ALA A 438 7.52 30.16 13.93
CA ALA A 438 6.49 29.38 14.62
C ALA A 438 5.41 28.83 13.67
N ALA A 439 5.84 28.28 12.52
CA ALA A 439 4.94 27.64 11.56
C ALA A 439 4.51 26.24 12.00
N THR A 440 5.18 25.66 12.98
CA THR A 440 4.80 24.40 13.62
C THR A 440 4.56 24.67 15.10
N THR A 441 3.37 24.33 15.58
CA THR A 441 2.88 24.63 16.93
C THR A 441 1.88 23.58 17.38
N HIS A 442 1.67 23.43 18.68
CA HIS A 442 0.63 22.56 19.21
C HIS A 442 -0.73 23.25 19.26
N SER A 443 -1.78 22.43 19.05
CA SER A 443 -3.15 22.77 19.40
C SER A 443 -3.44 22.35 20.84
N SER A 444 -4.57 22.84 21.39
CA SER A 444 -5.02 22.51 22.74
C SER A 444 -5.35 21.03 22.95
N ASP A 445 -5.55 20.26 21.87
CA ASP A 445 -5.82 18.83 21.86
C ASP A 445 -4.57 17.96 21.55
N GLY A 446 -3.38 18.53 21.74
CA GLY A 446 -2.10 17.82 21.65
C GLY A 446 -1.58 17.59 20.22
N VAL A 447 -2.26 18.06 19.19
CA VAL A 447 -1.81 17.85 17.80
C VAL A 447 -0.75 18.88 17.43
N ASN A 448 0.46 18.41 17.08
CA ASN A 448 1.47 19.26 16.47
C ASN A 448 1.04 19.63 15.05
N GLN A 449 0.64 20.87 14.84
CA GLN A 449 0.11 21.39 13.59
C GLN A 449 1.18 22.04 12.72
N MET A 450 0.84 22.29 11.47
CA MET A 450 1.68 23.01 10.52
C MET A 450 0.89 24.13 9.84
N THR A 451 1.27 25.38 10.08
CA THR A 451 0.70 26.54 9.40
C THR A 451 1.47 26.78 8.11
N TYR A 452 0.98 26.22 7.00
CA TYR A 452 1.69 26.20 5.72
C TYR A 452 2.02 27.59 5.19
N ASN A 453 1.11 28.56 5.32
CA ASN A 453 1.31 29.94 4.83
C ASN A 453 2.41 30.69 5.61
N ARG A 454 2.76 30.23 6.81
CA ARG A 454 3.80 30.82 7.63
C ARG A 454 5.18 30.19 7.37
N CYS A 455 5.21 28.99 6.76
CA CYS A 455 6.45 28.26 6.55
C CYS A 455 7.35 28.94 5.52
N LEU A 456 8.59 29.24 5.90
CA LEU A 456 9.63 29.82 5.01
C LEU A 456 10.53 28.76 4.35
N GLY A 457 10.36 27.48 4.69
CA GLY A 457 11.14 26.40 4.08
C GLY A 457 12.59 26.28 4.54
N THR A 458 12.93 26.73 5.74
CA THR A 458 14.29 26.61 6.31
C THR A 458 14.73 25.16 6.52
N ARG A 459 13.78 24.21 6.61
CA ARG A 459 13.97 22.76 6.78
C ARG A 459 14.69 22.36 8.08
N TYR A 460 14.99 23.29 8.98
CA TYR A 460 15.62 22.96 10.25
C TYR A 460 14.76 22.00 11.09
N CYS A 461 13.45 22.13 11.03
CA CYS A 461 12.52 21.21 11.69
C CYS A 461 12.63 19.75 11.18
N ALA A 462 13.00 19.53 9.90
CA ALA A 462 13.28 18.20 9.37
C ALA A 462 14.61 17.65 9.92
N ASN A 463 15.65 18.50 9.96
CA ASN A 463 16.94 18.09 10.50
C ASN A 463 16.85 17.73 11.99
N ASN A 464 16.07 18.51 12.75
CA ASN A 464 15.92 18.35 14.20
C ASN A 464 14.89 17.26 14.59
N CYS A 465 14.09 16.76 13.63
CA CYS A 465 13.15 15.66 13.89
C CYS A 465 13.93 14.34 14.03
N PRO A 466 13.91 13.66 15.19
CA PRO A 466 14.61 12.40 15.37
C PRO A 466 13.96 11.25 14.56
N TYR A 467 12.66 11.35 14.28
CA TYR A 467 11.89 10.34 13.53
C TYR A 467 11.99 10.51 12.01
N LYS A 468 12.57 11.63 11.53
CA LYS A 468 12.75 11.95 10.09
C LYS A 468 11.46 11.86 9.27
N VAL A 469 10.36 12.38 9.84
CA VAL A 469 9.00 12.29 9.26
C VAL A 469 8.47 13.60 8.70
N ARG A 470 9.32 14.57 8.52
CA ARG A 470 8.95 15.87 7.94
C ARG A 470 9.44 15.94 6.51
N LYS A 471 8.50 16.14 5.59
CA LYS A 471 8.73 16.15 4.14
C LYS A 471 8.73 17.59 3.61
N PHE A 472 9.52 17.84 2.58
CA PHE A 472 9.68 19.18 2.00
C PHE A 472 9.26 19.21 0.54
N ASN A 473 8.45 20.18 0.16
CA ASN A 473 8.06 20.41 -1.23
C ASN A 473 9.17 21.12 -2.01
N PHE A 474 10.01 20.36 -2.70
CA PHE A 474 11.09 20.91 -3.55
C PHE A 474 10.54 21.60 -4.80
N TYR A 475 9.39 21.14 -5.30
CA TYR A 475 8.73 21.65 -6.50
C TYR A 475 7.23 21.85 -6.23
N ASN A 476 6.58 22.55 -7.14
CA ASN A 476 5.11 22.64 -7.15
C ASN A 476 4.54 21.48 -7.99
N TYR A 477 4.44 20.30 -7.38
CA TYR A 477 4.06 19.05 -8.05
C TYR A 477 2.62 19.05 -8.58
N THR A 478 1.76 19.92 -8.05
CA THR A 478 0.32 19.95 -8.37
C THR A 478 -0.05 21.06 -9.35
N LYS A 479 0.91 21.92 -9.76
CA LYS A 479 0.64 23.14 -10.54
C LYS A 479 -0.06 22.85 -11.87
N ASP A 480 0.39 21.83 -12.58
CA ASP A 480 -0.02 21.55 -13.96
C ASP A 480 -0.87 20.27 -14.05
N LEU A 481 -1.59 19.92 -12.99
CA LEU A 481 -2.51 18.78 -13.01
C LEU A 481 -3.72 19.09 -13.92
N PRO A 482 -4.13 18.15 -14.79
CA PRO A 482 -5.36 18.28 -15.55
C PRO A 482 -6.57 18.46 -14.63
N GLU A 483 -7.58 19.19 -15.09
CA GLU A 483 -8.80 19.47 -14.33
C GLU A 483 -9.46 18.19 -13.79
N VAL A 484 -9.55 17.15 -14.61
CA VAL A 484 -10.09 15.83 -14.21
C VAL A 484 -9.30 15.21 -13.05
N VAL A 485 -7.98 15.38 -13.00
CA VAL A 485 -7.15 14.87 -11.90
C VAL A 485 -7.35 15.72 -10.64
N GLN A 486 -7.62 17.02 -10.78
CA GLN A 486 -7.93 17.90 -9.65
C GLN A 486 -9.23 17.48 -8.95
N MET A 487 -10.19 16.88 -9.67
CA MET A 487 -11.43 16.35 -9.08
C MET A 487 -11.18 15.22 -8.07
N ALA A 488 -10.03 14.54 -8.11
CA ALA A 488 -9.65 13.52 -7.14
C ALA A 488 -9.09 14.09 -5.83
N MET A 489 -8.86 15.40 -5.76
CA MET A 489 -8.33 16.04 -4.56
C MET A 489 -9.41 16.27 -3.52
N ASN A 490 -9.02 16.07 -2.25
CA ASN A 490 -9.89 16.35 -1.10
C ASN A 490 -10.07 17.87 -0.94
N PRO A 491 -11.30 18.41 -1.08
CA PRO A 491 -11.55 19.85 -0.96
C PRO A 491 -11.33 20.40 0.46
N ASP A 492 -11.39 19.56 1.48
CA ASP A 492 -11.22 19.95 2.88
C ASP A 492 -9.75 20.09 3.30
N VAL A 493 -8.81 19.76 2.40
CA VAL A 493 -7.38 19.78 2.68
C VAL A 493 -6.64 20.71 1.74
N SER A 494 -5.93 21.69 2.30
CA SER A 494 -5.12 22.63 1.53
C SER A 494 -4.07 21.92 0.67
N ILE A 495 -3.96 22.35 -0.58
CA ILE A 495 -2.86 21.95 -1.46
C ILE A 495 -1.63 22.77 -1.07
N ARG A 496 -0.50 22.09 -0.87
CA ARG A 496 0.78 22.73 -0.53
C ARG A 496 1.62 22.88 -1.78
N PHE A 497 2.37 23.94 -1.84
CA PHE A 497 3.22 24.25 -2.98
C PHE A 497 4.70 24.32 -2.56
N ARG A 498 5.56 24.58 -3.53
CA ARG A 498 7.01 24.64 -3.34
C ARG A 498 7.41 25.49 -2.14
N GLY A 499 8.35 24.99 -1.35
CA GLY A 499 9.00 25.74 -0.28
C GLY A 499 8.39 25.54 1.11
N VAL A 500 7.37 24.67 1.26
CA VAL A 500 6.77 24.38 2.56
C VAL A 500 7.05 22.94 3.02
N MET A 501 7.04 22.78 4.34
CA MET A 501 7.15 21.46 4.99
C MET A 501 5.78 20.81 5.15
N GLU A 502 5.74 19.50 5.06
CA GLU A 502 4.56 18.68 5.34
C GLU A 502 4.87 17.59 6.36
N LYS A 503 3.84 17.11 7.04
CA LYS A 503 3.90 15.98 7.96
C LYS A 503 2.50 15.45 8.27
N CYS A 504 2.38 14.30 8.92
CA CYS A 504 1.11 13.81 9.44
C CYS A 504 0.41 14.85 10.32
N THR A 505 -0.88 15.07 10.12
CA THR A 505 -1.74 16.01 10.87
C THR A 505 -2.82 15.29 11.69
N TYR A 506 -2.78 13.95 11.79
CA TYR A 506 -3.87 13.12 12.31
C TYR A 506 -5.21 13.34 11.58
N CYS A 507 -5.14 13.66 10.28
CA CYS A 507 -6.34 14.01 9.48
C CYS A 507 -7.18 15.08 10.19
N TYR A 508 -6.58 16.21 10.57
CA TYR A 508 -7.22 17.25 11.39
C TYR A 508 -8.56 17.74 10.83
N GLN A 509 -8.74 17.70 9.51
CA GLN A 509 -10.01 17.97 8.84
C GLN A 509 -11.14 17.05 9.34
N ARG A 510 -10.84 15.75 9.58
CA ARG A 510 -11.80 14.78 10.11
C ARG A 510 -12.09 15.03 11.60
N ILE A 511 -11.08 15.37 12.39
CA ILE A 511 -11.25 15.80 13.79
C ILE A 511 -12.15 17.03 13.85
N SER A 512 -11.89 18.02 13.00
CA SER A 512 -12.68 19.26 12.94
C SER A 512 -14.13 19.00 12.54
N ALA A 513 -14.37 18.16 11.53
CA ALA A 513 -15.72 17.80 11.09
C ALA A 513 -16.50 17.07 12.21
N ALA A 514 -15.86 16.11 12.89
CA ALA A 514 -16.48 15.39 14.00
C ALA A 514 -16.79 16.33 15.19
N ARG A 515 -15.88 17.28 15.48
CA ARG A 515 -16.12 18.31 16.52
C ARG A 515 -17.32 19.17 16.19
N ILE A 516 -17.43 19.69 14.96
CA ILE A 516 -18.57 20.50 14.51
C ILE A 516 -19.87 19.70 14.62
N THR A 517 -19.87 18.42 14.25
CA THR A 517 -21.04 17.56 14.37
C THR A 517 -21.45 17.39 15.82
N ALA A 518 -20.51 17.09 16.71
CA ALA A 518 -20.76 16.92 18.15
C ALA A 518 -21.29 18.21 18.79
N GLU A 519 -20.71 19.37 18.45
CA GLU A 519 -21.17 20.68 18.93
C GLU A 519 -22.59 20.99 18.46
N ASN A 520 -22.94 20.68 17.21
CA ASN A 520 -24.30 20.84 16.68
C ASN A 520 -25.32 19.94 17.40
N GLU A 521 -24.88 18.78 17.87
CA GLU A 521 -25.68 17.83 18.65
C GLU A 521 -25.69 18.18 20.17
N GLY A 522 -24.97 19.21 20.60
CA GLY A 522 -24.88 19.64 22.01
C GLY A 522 -24.14 18.65 22.90
N ARG A 523 -23.19 17.92 22.38
CA ARG A 523 -22.38 16.93 23.08
C ARG A 523 -20.87 17.09 22.82
N GLU A 524 -20.07 16.42 23.59
CA GLU A 524 -18.64 16.27 23.31
C GLU A 524 -18.39 15.17 22.26
N ILE A 525 -17.23 15.24 21.61
CA ILE A 525 -16.75 14.21 20.67
C ILE A 525 -16.49 12.90 21.44
N ARG A 526 -16.81 11.77 20.84
CA ARG A 526 -16.66 10.44 21.45
C ARG A 526 -15.75 9.56 20.63
N ASP A 527 -15.16 8.56 21.28
CA ASP A 527 -14.41 7.51 20.57
C ASP A 527 -15.32 6.81 19.55
N GLY A 528 -14.84 6.69 18.30
CA GLY A 528 -15.61 6.12 17.20
C GLY A 528 -16.46 7.10 16.38
N ASP A 529 -16.60 8.38 16.77
CA ASP A 529 -17.31 9.39 15.98
C ASP A 529 -16.62 9.63 14.60
N PHE A 530 -15.34 9.36 14.50
CA PHE A 530 -14.57 9.39 13.26
C PHE A 530 -13.39 8.43 13.31
N GLN A 531 -12.81 8.18 12.14
CA GLN A 531 -11.56 7.44 11.98
C GLN A 531 -10.60 8.24 11.11
N VAL A 532 -9.31 8.23 11.44
CA VAL A 532 -8.27 8.74 10.55
C VAL A 532 -8.14 7.85 9.31
N ALA A 533 -7.72 8.41 8.17
CA ALA A 533 -7.71 7.70 6.90
C ALA A 533 -6.89 6.39 6.94
N CYS A 534 -5.73 6.41 7.60
CA CYS A 534 -4.88 5.23 7.75
C CYS A 534 -5.52 4.13 8.60
N GLN A 535 -6.26 4.48 9.66
CA GLN A 535 -7.02 3.53 10.48
C GLN A 535 -8.16 2.90 9.66
N GLN A 536 -8.96 3.73 9.00
CA GLN A 536 -10.11 3.28 8.21
C GLN A 536 -9.72 2.29 7.09
N SER A 537 -8.54 2.48 6.50
CA SER A 537 -8.06 1.65 5.39
C SER A 537 -7.24 0.42 5.83
N CYS A 538 -6.95 0.26 7.12
CA CYS A 538 -6.11 -0.83 7.61
C CYS A 538 -6.87 -2.16 7.56
N PRO A 539 -6.51 -3.12 6.68
CA PRO A 539 -7.24 -4.38 6.56
C PRO A 539 -7.02 -5.32 7.76
N ALA A 540 -5.93 -5.11 8.50
CA ALA A 540 -5.57 -5.89 9.68
C ALA A 540 -6.05 -5.26 10.99
N ASP A 541 -6.76 -4.12 10.93
CA ASP A 541 -7.21 -3.35 12.11
C ASP A 541 -6.08 -3.04 13.13
N ALA A 542 -4.84 -2.96 12.63
CA ALA A 542 -3.65 -2.76 13.44
C ALA A 542 -3.53 -1.34 14.01
N ILE A 543 -4.19 -0.35 13.42
CA ILE A 543 -4.09 1.07 13.80
C ILE A 543 -5.28 1.44 14.68
N LYS A 544 -4.98 1.91 15.90
CA LYS A 544 -5.97 2.48 16.83
C LYS A 544 -5.67 3.96 17.02
N PHE A 545 -6.67 4.80 16.83
CA PHE A 545 -6.60 6.25 17.02
C PHE A 545 -7.79 6.72 17.85
N GLY A 546 -7.59 7.68 18.73
CA GLY A 546 -8.65 8.23 19.57
C GLY A 546 -8.12 9.15 20.66
N ASP A 547 -8.98 9.47 21.61
CA ASP A 547 -8.66 10.30 22.78
C ASP A 547 -7.94 9.43 23.84
N ILE A 548 -6.68 9.77 24.17
CA ILE A 548 -5.91 9.07 25.19
C ILE A 548 -6.33 9.46 26.62
N ASN A 549 -7.04 10.57 26.80
CA ASN A 549 -7.58 10.99 28.09
C ASN A 549 -8.89 10.23 28.44
N ASP A 550 -9.57 9.65 27.43
CA ASP A 550 -10.68 8.72 27.68
C ASP A 550 -10.13 7.31 28.01
N PRO A 551 -10.26 6.84 29.26
CA PRO A 551 -9.77 5.53 29.66
C PRO A 551 -10.48 4.37 28.95
N ASN A 552 -11.64 4.61 28.34
CA ASN A 552 -12.44 3.61 27.64
C ASN A 552 -12.18 3.58 26.14
N SER A 553 -11.44 4.55 25.59
CA SER A 553 -11.08 4.56 24.18
C SER A 553 -10.21 3.36 23.78
N GLU A 554 -10.31 2.92 22.52
CA GLU A 554 -9.52 1.80 22.01
C GLU A 554 -8.02 2.11 22.02
N VAL A 555 -7.63 3.35 21.75
CA VAL A 555 -6.22 3.77 21.79
C VAL A 555 -5.67 3.74 23.21
N SER A 556 -6.44 4.18 24.22
CA SER A 556 -6.02 4.14 25.62
C SER A 556 -5.89 2.72 26.14
N LYS A 557 -6.76 1.80 25.70
CA LYS A 557 -6.63 0.38 26.00
C LYS A 557 -5.39 -0.22 25.35
N ALA A 558 -5.10 0.13 24.09
CA ALA A 558 -3.90 -0.32 23.39
C ALA A 558 -2.62 0.16 24.09
N LYS A 559 -2.54 1.45 24.43
CA LYS A 559 -1.39 2.06 25.12
C LYS A 559 -1.13 1.52 26.55
N ARG A 560 -2.07 0.85 27.15
CA ARG A 560 -1.91 0.21 28.47
C ARG A 560 -1.48 -1.25 28.40
N ARG A 561 -1.31 -1.81 27.19
CA ARG A 561 -0.77 -3.16 27.04
C ARG A 561 0.69 -3.22 27.45
N ASN A 562 1.09 -4.35 28.01
CA ASN A 562 2.49 -4.56 28.42
C ASN A 562 3.48 -4.51 27.26
N ARG A 563 3.01 -4.70 26.03
CA ARG A 563 3.79 -4.66 24.79
C ARG A 563 3.93 -3.26 24.20
N ASP A 564 3.16 -2.26 24.67
CA ASP A 564 3.21 -0.90 24.13
C ASP A 564 4.56 -0.23 24.42
N TYR A 565 5.12 0.45 23.43
CA TYR A 565 6.33 1.23 23.57
C TYR A 565 6.33 2.44 22.64
N ALA A 566 7.03 3.47 23.04
CA ALA A 566 7.25 4.64 22.21
C ALA A 566 8.59 4.55 21.48
N LEU A 567 8.58 4.77 20.17
CA LEU A 567 9.79 4.80 19.35
C LEU A 567 10.74 5.90 19.87
N LEU A 568 12.02 5.54 20.13
CA LEU A 568 13.04 6.42 20.67
C LEU A 568 12.62 7.12 21.99
N ALA A 569 11.92 6.39 22.88
CA ALA A 569 11.43 6.91 24.15
C ALA A 569 12.51 7.60 25.01
N HIS A 570 13.78 7.15 24.91
CA HIS A 570 14.92 7.69 25.64
C HIS A 570 15.23 9.17 25.31
N LEU A 571 14.68 9.71 24.22
CA LEU A 571 14.82 11.12 23.88
C LEU A 571 13.90 12.04 24.69
N GLY A 572 12.96 11.50 25.47
CA GLY A 572 12.08 12.25 26.35
C GLY A 572 11.20 13.29 25.64
N THR A 573 10.75 13.00 24.42
CA THR A 573 9.93 13.94 23.61
C THR A 573 8.43 13.85 23.91
N CYS A 574 8.00 13.02 24.85
CA CYS A 574 6.60 12.71 25.18
C CYS A 574 5.76 12.40 23.94
N LEU A 575 5.46 11.13 23.68
CA LEU A 575 4.93 10.68 22.40
C LEU A 575 3.45 10.31 22.50
N LEU A 576 2.63 10.89 21.61
CA LEU A 576 1.22 10.53 21.44
C LEU A 576 1.02 9.30 20.52
N TYR A 577 2.06 8.93 19.78
CA TYR A 577 2.10 7.75 18.93
C TYR A 577 2.98 6.68 19.57
N THR A 578 2.47 5.45 19.61
CA THR A 578 3.21 4.29 20.13
C THR A 578 3.06 3.10 19.20
N SER A 579 3.93 2.13 19.37
CA SER A 579 3.89 0.83 18.70
C SER A 579 3.68 -0.27 19.73
N ASP A 580 2.92 -1.29 19.36
CA ASP A 580 2.81 -2.52 20.14
C ASP A 580 3.86 -3.52 19.63
N ALA A 581 4.60 -4.16 20.52
CA ALA A 581 5.72 -5.01 20.14
C ALA A 581 5.27 -6.20 19.28
N ALA A 582 6.07 -6.53 18.28
CA ALA A 582 5.83 -7.67 17.41
C ALA A 582 5.99 -9.00 18.17
N ASP A 583 5.12 -9.95 17.85
CA ASP A 583 5.19 -11.34 18.30
C ASP A 583 5.47 -12.23 17.08
N GLU A 584 6.60 -12.94 17.10
CA GLU A 584 7.05 -13.80 15.99
C GLU A 584 6.14 -15.01 15.73
N SER A 585 5.20 -15.31 16.64
CA SER A 585 4.37 -16.51 16.53
C SER A 585 3.13 -16.35 15.63
N VAL A 586 2.91 -15.19 15.04
CA VAL A 586 1.72 -14.86 14.23
C VAL A 586 2.10 -14.59 12.76
N CYS A 587 3.03 -15.37 12.22
CA CYS A 587 3.28 -15.43 10.77
C CYS A 587 2.64 -16.67 10.16
#